data_87f1da69e69b04e225ce5aca8a60aaad
#
_entry.id   87f1da69e69b04e225ce5aca8a60aaad
#
_cell.length_a   1.000
_cell.length_b   1.000
_cell.length_c   1.000
_cell.angle_alpha   90.00
_cell.angle_beta   90.00
_cell.angle_gamma   90.00
#
_symmetry.space_group_name_H-M   'P 1'
#
loop_
_entity.id
_entity.type
_entity.pdbx_description
1 polymer ?
#
loop_
_entity_poly.entity_id
_entity_poly.type
_entity_poly.pdbx_seq_one_letter_code
_entity_poly.pdbx_strand_id
1 'polypeptide(L)'
;MSTRRKRTSRGIPALVIGGLLLASAGGPCEAGQEPEEGERAAPDPRKFAVYVLSRGSGVPPEARRALEKVQKLVDEDQRDGTAVQSRRTRIGLEGETRLCVEYEDLEAAKKTLVRARATVENVDLVNLVVEPCDKNRSKPEPEEEDEP
;
A
#
# COMPACT_ATOMS: atom_id res chain seq x y z
N MET A 1 -6.86 -28.18 32.01
CA MET A 1 -8.28 -28.14 31.56
C MET A 1 -8.34 -27.56 30.14
N SER A 2 -8.58 -28.45 29.16
CA SER A 2 -8.47 -28.14 27.74
C SER A 2 -9.87 -28.05 27.14
N THR A 3 -10.31 -26.89 26.70
CA THR A 3 -11.62 -26.70 26.06
C THR A 3 -11.46 -26.62 24.54
N ARG A 4 -11.75 -27.73 23.89
CA ARG A 4 -11.80 -27.95 22.45
C ARG A 4 -13.09 -27.35 21.89
N ARG A 5 -13.05 -26.20 21.17
CA ARG A 5 -14.21 -25.67 20.45
C ARG A 5 -14.35 -26.34 19.08
N LYS A 6 -15.47 -27.05 18.91
CA LYS A 6 -15.93 -27.61 17.62
C LYS A 6 -16.39 -26.50 16.70
N ARG A 7 -15.83 -26.43 15.47
CA ARG A 7 -16.38 -25.63 14.37
C ARG A 7 -17.45 -26.43 13.65
N THR A 8 -18.67 -25.92 13.64
CA THR A 8 -19.78 -26.43 12.83
C THR A 8 -19.72 -25.77 11.45
N SER A 9 -19.51 -26.60 10.43
CA SER A 9 -19.65 -26.26 9.01
C SER A 9 -21.15 -26.14 8.68
N ARG A 10 -21.59 -24.97 8.19
CA ARG A 10 -22.92 -24.80 7.60
C ARG A 10 -22.76 -24.75 6.08
N GLY A 11 -23.34 -25.77 5.44
CA GLY A 11 -23.44 -25.88 4.00
C GLY A 11 -24.38 -24.80 3.42
N ILE A 12 -24.01 -24.28 2.26
CA ILE A 12 -24.78 -23.33 1.46
C ILE A 12 -25.49 -24.15 0.35
N PRO A 13 -26.78 -24.03 0.16
CA PRO A 13 -27.49 -24.71 -0.95
C PRO A 13 -27.26 -23.94 -2.25
N ALA A 14 -27.01 -24.70 -3.32
CA ALA A 14 -26.94 -24.22 -4.70
C ALA A 14 -28.33 -23.79 -5.18
N LEU A 15 -28.44 -22.57 -5.68
CA LEU A 15 -29.65 -22.06 -6.33
C LEU A 15 -29.39 -21.99 -7.84
N VAL A 16 -29.97 -22.93 -8.55
CA VAL A 16 -30.01 -22.97 -10.02
C VAL A 16 -31.17 -22.07 -10.46
N ILE A 17 -30.90 -21.03 -11.21
CA ILE A 17 -31.92 -20.22 -11.89
C ILE A 17 -31.63 -20.25 -13.38
N GLY A 18 -32.59 -20.82 -14.09
CA GLY A 18 -32.63 -21.05 -15.52
C GLY A 18 -32.74 -19.77 -16.35
N GLY A 19 -32.42 -19.96 -17.62
CA GLY A 19 -32.21 -18.95 -18.64
C GLY A 19 -33.45 -18.13 -19.07
N LEU A 20 -33.11 -17.03 -19.73
CA LEU A 20 -33.96 -16.37 -20.72
C LEU A 20 -33.13 -15.80 -21.83
N LEU A 21 -33.20 -16.45 -23.01
CA LEU A 21 -32.63 -15.95 -24.28
C LEU A 21 -33.49 -14.77 -24.77
N LEU A 22 -32.91 -13.58 -24.80
CA LEU A 22 -33.45 -12.46 -25.61
C LEU A 22 -32.42 -12.09 -26.66
N ALA A 23 -32.72 -12.46 -27.90
CA ALA A 23 -32.02 -12.01 -29.09
C ALA A 23 -32.34 -10.52 -29.31
N SER A 24 -31.36 -9.63 -29.17
CA SER A 24 -31.42 -8.26 -29.62
C SER A 24 -30.38 -8.07 -30.74
N ALA A 25 -30.92 -7.92 -31.98
CA ALA A 25 -30.17 -7.38 -33.10
C ALA A 25 -30.00 -5.88 -32.89
N GLY A 26 -28.78 -5.44 -32.73
CA GLY A 26 -28.42 -4.02 -32.57
C GLY A 26 -27.00 -3.78 -33.11
N GLY A 27 -26.88 -2.88 -34.07
CA GLY A 27 -25.85 -2.49 -34.99
C GLY A 27 -24.40 -2.38 -34.53
N PRO A 28 -23.46 -2.18 -35.47
CA PRO A 28 -22.05 -2.05 -35.19
C PRO A 28 -21.79 -0.70 -34.52
N CYS A 29 -21.66 -0.74 -33.19
CA CYS A 29 -20.99 0.35 -32.47
C CYS A 29 -19.50 0.24 -32.77
N GLU A 30 -18.97 1.29 -33.40
CA GLU A 30 -17.54 1.52 -33.53
C GLU A 30 -16.87 1.26 -32.20
N ALA A 31 -15.97 0.28 -32.21
CA ALA A 31 -15.10 -0.02 -31.10
C ALA A 31 -14.25 1.21 -30.82
N GLY A 32 -14.67 1.99 -29.80
CA GLY A 32 -13.78 2.91 -29.15
C GLY A 32 -12.59 2.10 -28.66
N GLN A 33 -11.41 2.38 -29.19
CA GLN A 33 -10.16 1.86 -28.67
C GLN A 33 -10.10 2.27 -27.20
N GLU A 34 -10.34 1.30 -26.32
CA GLU A 34 -9.96 1.44 -24.92
C GLU A 34 -8.46 1.76 -24.93
N PRO A 35 -8.03 2.85 -24.26
CA PRO A 35 -6.61 3.11 -24.12
C PRO A 35 -6.03 1.87 -23.46
N GLU A 36 -5.08 1.23 -24.14
CA GLU A 36 -4.30 0.13 -23.57
C GLU A 36 -3.76 0.63 -22.22
N GLU A 37 -4.40 0.17 -21.14
CA GLU A 37 -3.83 0.34 -19.79
C GLU A 37 -2.51 -0.40 -19.83
N GLY A 38 -1.44 0.38 -20.05
CA GLY A 38 -0.08 -0.12 -20.06
C GLY A 38 0.07 -1.00 -18.84
N GLU A 39 0.38 -2.26 -19.09
CA GLU A 39 0.58 -3.34 -18.11
C GLU A 39 1.42 -2.80 -16.94
N ARG A 40 0.73 -2.27 -15.94
CA ARG A 40 1.38 -1.81 -14.71
C ARG A 40 1.95 -3.05 -14.05
N ALA A 41 3.26 -3.22 -14.18
CA ALA A 41 3.99 -4.26 -13.48
C ALA A 41 3.49 -4.32 -12.03
N ALA A 42 3.16 -5.53 -11.56
CA ALA A 42 2.65 -5.71 -10.20
C ALA A 42 3.60 -5.02 -9.21
N PRO A 43 3.09 -4.26 -8.24
CA PRO A 43 3.92 -3.50 -7.32
C PRO A 43 4.87 -4.44 -6.56
N ASP A 44 6.16 -4.12 -6.55
CA ASP A 44 7.19 -4.93 -5.90
C ASP A 44 7.08 -4.82 -4.37
N PRO A 45 6.72 -5.91 -3.66
CA PRO A 45 6.52 -5.87 -2.22
C PRO A 45 7.82 -5.60 -1.42
N ARG A 46 8.97 -5.62 -2.06
CA ARG A 46 10.25 -5.24 -1.43
C ARG A 46 10.34 -3.75 -1.14
N LYS A 47 9.47 -2.93 -1.74
CA LYS A 47 9.48 -1.48 -1.63
C LYS A 47 8.11 -1.00 -1.21
N PHE A 48 8.04 -0.34 -0.06
CA PHE A 48 6.80 0.22 0.43
C PHE A 48 7.02 1.53 1.19
N ALA A 49 5.99 2.36 1.25
CA ALA A 49 6.01 3.58 2.02
C ALA A 49 4.84 3.64 3.01
N VAL A 50 5.10 4.22 4.18
CA VAL A 50 4.08 4.57 5.17
C VAL A 50 3.96 6.07 5.24
N TYR A 51 2.76 6.56 4.93
CA TYR A 51 2.42 7.97 4.98
C TYR A 51 1.65 8.27 6.25
N VAL A 52 2.07 9.29 6.95
CA VAL A 52 1.35 9.86 8.09
C VAL A 52 0.90 11.26 7.70
N LEU A 53 -0.39 11.47 7.72
CA LEU A 53 -1.04 12.69 7.24
C LEU A 53 -1.65 13.49 8.38
N SER A 54 -2.05 14.73 8.09
CA SER A 54 -2.80 15.60 9.00
C SER A 54 -4.13 16.02 8.38
N ARG A 55 -5.01 16.61 9.19
CA ARG A 55 -6.27 17.27 8.74
C ARG A 55 -6.29 18.75 9.08
N GLY A 56 -5.15 19.42 9.08
CA GLY A 56 -5.08 20.85 9.35
C GLY A 56 -4.88 21.23 10.82
N SER A 57 -4.66 20.25 11.70
CA SER A 57 -4.39 20.47 13.14
C SER A 57 -3.15 19.69 13.63
N GLY A 58 -2.25 19.38 12.71
CA GLY A 58 -1.09 18.54 12.96
C GLY A 58 -1.39 17.05 12.91
N VAL A 59 -0.34 16.24 12.97
CA VAL A 59 -0.41 14.79 12.94
C VAL A 59 -0.91 14.24 14.28
N PRO A 60 -1.96 13.39 14.31
CA PRO A 60 -2.49 12.78 15.53
C PRO A 60 -1.45 11.93 16.28
N PRO A 61 -1.51 11.85 17.61
CA PRO A 61 -0.56 11.05 18.39
C PRO A 61 -0.57 9.55 18.05
N GLU A 62 -1.73 8.99 17.75
CA GLU A 62 -1.91 7.61 17.34
C GLU A 62 -1.22 7.32 16.02
N ALA A 63 -1.32 8.21 15.05
CA ALA A 63 -0.65 8.09 13.76
C ALA A 63 0.89 8.13 13.90
N ARG A 64 1.41 9.02 14.76
CA ARG A 64 2.85 9.05 15.11
C ARG A 64 3.31 7.75 15.76
N ARG A 65 2.54 7.22 16.72
CA ARG A 65 2.85 5.94 17.39
C ARG A 65 2.83 4.76 16.42
N ALA A 66 1.91 4.75 15.45
CA ALA A 66 1.87 3.72 14.41
C ALA A 66 3.14 3.76 13.55
N LEU A 67 3.55 4.95 13.11
CA LEU A 67 4.80 5.13 12.37
C LEU A 67 6.02 4.65 13.16
N GLU A 68 6.11 5.02 14.45
CA GLU A 68 7.20 4.58 15.32
C GLU A 68 7.24 3.06 15.51
N LYS A 69 6.08 2.41 15.58
CA LYS A 69 6.00 0.94 15.63
C LYS A 69 6.53 0.32 14.35
N VAL A 70 6.13 0.84 13.17
CA VAL A 70 6.64 0.35 11.89
C VAL A 70 8.15 0.58 11.79
N GLN A 71 8.63 1.76 12.19
CA GLN A 71 10.08 2.03 12.22
C GLN A 71 10.83 1.02 13.08
N LYS A 72 10.31 0.68 14.28
CA LYS A 72 10.92 -0.34 15.15
C LYS A 72 10.98 -1.72 14.50
N LEU A 73 9.96 -2.13 13.72
CA LEU A 73 10.00 -3.39 12.99
C LEU A 73 11.16 -3.42 11.99
N VAL A 74 11.36 -2.33 11.26
CA VAL A 74 12.47 -2.19 10.30
C VAL A 74 13.82 -2.17 11.01
N ASP A 75 13.94 -1.45 12.14
CA ASP A 75 15.16 -1.39 12.94
C ASP A 75 15.52 -2.75 13.57
N GLU A 76 14.51 -3.58 13.89
CA GLU A 76 14.69 -4.97 14.35
C GLU A 76 15.28 -5.82 13.23
N ASP A 77 14.69 -5.77 12.04
CA ASP A 77 15.18 -6.51 10.88
C ASP A 77 16.63 -6.11 10.52
N GLN A 78 16.98 -4.83 10.60
CA GLN A 78 18.37 -4.36 10.41
C GLN A 78 19.34 -4.95 11.44
N ARG A 79 18.93 -4.98 12.72
CA ARG A 79 19.75 -5.56 13.80
C ARG A 79 19.94 -7.07 13.65
N ASP A 80 18.95 -7.74 13.07
CA ASP A 80 19.00 -9.19 12.80
C ASP A 80 19.83 -9.51 11.53
N GLY A 81 20.43 -8.49 10.90
CA GLY A 81 21.30 -8.63 9.74
C GLY A 81 20.55 -8.69 8.40
N THR A 82 19.25 -8.38 8.38
CA THR A 82 18.49 -8.26 7.14
C THR A 82 18.93 -7.00 6.39
N ALA A 83 19.26 -7.16 5.08
CA ALA A 83 19.61 -6.03 4.23
C ALA A 83 18.34 -5.20 3.92
N VAL A 84 18.14 -4.14 4.68
CA VAL A 84 17.02 -3.22 4.54
C VAL A 84 17.48 -1.77 4.67
N GLN A 85 16.95 -0.90 3.81
CA GLN A 85 17.16 0.55 3.86
C GLN A 85 15.85 1.22 4.23
N SER A 86 15.92 2.22 5.10
CA SER A 86 14.77 3.04 5.44
C SER A 86 15.12 4.53 5.38
N ARG A 87 14.16 5.32 4.90
CA ARG A 87 14.29 6.78 4.84
C ARG A 87 13.02 7.43 5.34
N ARG A 88 13.16 8.29 6.32
CA ARG A 88 12.08 9.14 6.82
C ARG A 88 12.22 10.54 6.22
N THR A 89 11.13 11.03 5.59
CA THR A 89 11.09 12.37 4.96
C THR A 89 9.85 13.11 5.43
N ARG A 90 10.00 14.37 5.77
CA ARG A 90 8.87 15.26 6.03
C ARG A 90 8.28 15.70 4.69
N ILE A 91 6.96 15.57 4.52
CA ILE A 91 6.27 15.83 3.25
C ILE A 91 5.25 16.97 3.33
N GLY A 92 4.97 17.49 4.52
CA GLY A 92 4.01 18.55 4.74
C GLY A 92 4.44 19.52 5.83
N LEU A 93 3.69 20.64 5.95
CA LEU A 93 3.97 21.72 6.90
C LEU A 93 3.58 21.35 8.34
N GLU A 94 2.57 20.47 8.49
CA GLU A 94 1.98 20.12 9.79
C GLU A 94 2.63 18.89 10.46
N GLY A 95 3.81 18.49 9.98
CA GLY A 95 4.54 17.36 10.53
C GLY A 95 4.25 16.04 9.83
N GLU A 96 3.55 16.08 8.71
CA GLU A 96 3.31 14.94 7.84
C GLU A 96 4.61 14.29 7.41
N THR A 97 4.61 12.98 7.39
CA THR A 97 5.86 12.23 7.23
C THR A 97 5.63 11.02 6.33
N ARG A 98 6.61 10.73 5.48
CA ARG A 98 6.73 9.52 4.70
C ARG A 98 7.91 8.72 5.22
N LEU A 99 7.69 7.46 5.58
CA LEU A 99 8.71 6.46 5.85
C LEU A 99 8.77 5.53 4.65
N CYS A 100 9.86 5.56 3.91
CA CYS A 100 10.10 4.67 2.79
C CYS A 100 11.03 3.55 3.20
N VAL A 101 10.74 2.31 2.80
CA VAL A 101 11.48 1.10 3.17
C VAL A 101 11.75 0.25 1.93
N GLU A 102 13.00 -0.17 1.75
CA GLU A 102 13.44 -1.04 0.67
C GLU A 102 14.22 -2.23 1.23
N TYR A 103 13.76 -3.43 0.89
CA TYR A 103 14.40 -4.70 1.23
C TYR A 103 15.13 -5.29 0.03
N GLU A 104 16.22 -5.98 0.25
CA GLU A 104 16.87 -6.82 -0.77
C GLU A 104 16.18 -8.18 -0.85
N ASP A 105 15.83 -8.77 0.30
CA ASP A 105 15.18 -10.06 0.39
C ASP A 105 13.65 -9.96 0.33
N LEU A 106 13.04 -10.73 -0.57
CA LEU A 106 11.59 -10.71 -0.80
C LEU A 106 10.78 -11.29 0.36
N GLU A 107 11.28 -12.35 1.01
CA GLU A 107 10.53 -13.01 2.07
C GLU A 107 10.55 -12.19 3.37
N ALA A 108 11.69 -11.58 3.69
CA ALA A 108 11.79 -10.61 4.78
C ALA A 108 10.85 -9.43 4.53
N ALA A 109 10.86 -8.87 3.32
CA ALA A 109 9.96 -7.79 2.92
C ALA A 109 8.49 -8.13 3.12
N LYS A 110 8.05 -9.28 2.61
CA LYS A 110 6.66 -9.75 2.78
C LYS A 110 6.26 -9.91 4.24
N LYS A 111 7.14 -10.52 5.05
CA LYS A 111 6.91 -10.71 6.49
C LYS A 111 6.70 -9.38 7.19
N THR A 112 7.58 -8.42 6.95
CA THR A 112 7.50 -7.10 7.58
C THR A 112 6.36 -6.26 7.03
N LEU A 113 6.05 -6.35 5.72
CA LEU A 113 4.91 -5.68 5.12
C LEU A 113 3.58 -6.14 5.76
N VAL A 114 3.41 -7.43 6.03
CA VAL A 114 2.22 -7.96 6.74
C VAL A 114 2.12 -7.39 8.17
N ARG A 115 3.22 -7.37 8.90
CA ARG A 115 3.27 -6.80 10.28
C ARG A 115 3.00 -5.28 10.26
N ALA A 116 3.56 -4.58 9.30
CA ALA A 116 3.34 -3.14 9.12
C ALA A 116 1.87 -2.84 8.80
N ARG A 117 1.25 -3.59 7.87
CA ARG A 117 -0.18 -3.47 7.57
C ARG A 117 -1.04 -3.65 8.80
N ALA A 118 -0.85 -4.72 9.54
CA ALA A 118 -1.59 -4.98 10.79
C ALA A 118 -1.41 -3.86 11.83
N THR A 119 -0.26 -3.15 11.81
CA THR A 119 0.01 -2.04 12.72
C THR A 119 -0.78 -0.77 12.34
N VAL A 120 -1.03 -0.54 11.04
CA VAL A 120 -1.65 0.69 10.54
C VAL A 120 -3.12 0.54 10.14
N GLU A 121 -3.64 -0.69 10.02
CA GLU A 121 -4.97 -1.00 9.45
C GLU A 121 -6.13 -0.24 10.09
N ASN A 122 -6.06 0.04 11.40
CA ASN A 122 -7.12 0.73 12.13
C ASN A 122 -6.67 2.10 12.65
N VAL A 123 -5.70 2.72 12.01
CA VAL A 123 -5.18 4.02 12.42
C VAL A 123 -5.51 5.07 11.38
N ASP A 124 -6.35 6.03 11.74
CA ASP A 124 -6.71 7.13 10.86
C ASP A 124 -5.49 7.95 10.42
N LEU A 125 -5.53 8.42 9.16
CA LEU A 125 -4.48 9.25 8.57
C LEU A 125 -3.12 8.57 8.43
N VAL A 126 -3.10 7.23 8.46
CA VAL A 126 -1.93 6.43 8.13
C VAL A 126 -2.23 5.56 6.93
N ASN A 127 -1.43 5.68 5.87
CA ASN A 127 -1.56 4.89 4.66
C ASN A 127 -0.27 4.11 4.39
N LEU A 128 -0.40 2.82 4.10
CA LEU A 128 0.71 1.99 3.65
C LEU A 128 0.51 1.64 2.18
N VAL A 129 1.49 2.00 1.36
CA VAL A 129 1.47 1.82 -0.09
C VAL A 129 2.70 1.04 -0.53
N VAL A 130 2.53 0.05 -1.42
CA VAL A 130 3.64 -0.64 -2.06
C VAL A 130 4.05 0.20 -3.28
N GLU A 131 5.18 0.85 -3.18
CA GLU A 131 5.70 1.77 -4.19
C GLU A 131 7.23 1.89 -4.12
N PRO A 132 7.91 2.26 -5.22
CA PRO A 132 9.34 2.53 -5.19
C PRO A 132 9.67 3.76 -4.32
N CYS A 133 10.83 3.68 -3.65
CA CYS A 133 11.36 4.76 -2.84
C CYS A 133 12.19 5.73 -3.70
N ASP A 134 11.54 6.46 -4.59
CA ASP A 134 12.25 7.41 -5.47
C ASP A 134 13.03 8.45 -4.67
N LYS A 135 14.33 8.50 -4.92
CA LYS A 135 15.24 9.45 -4.29
C LYS A 135 14.95 10.90 -4.68
N ASN A 136 14.10 11.14 -5.69
CA ASN A 136 14.08 12.42 -6.42
C ASN A 136 12.75 13.18 -6.39
N ARG A 137 11.73 12.74 -5.64
CA ARG A 137 10.44 13.48 -5.60
C ARG A 137 10.44 14.74 -4.73
N SER A 138 11.57 15.09 -4.14
CA SER A 138 11.70 16.29 -3.30
C SER A 138 12.46 17.45 -3.96
N LYS A 139 12.86 17.31 -5.22
CA LYS A 139 13.44 18.43 -5.97
C LYS A 139 12.52 18.73 -7.14
N PRO A 140 11.81 19.88 -7.14
CA PRO A 140 11.24 20.39 -8.38
C PRO A 140 12.40 20.51 -9.36
N GLU A 141 12.27 19.91 -10.54
CA GLU A 141 13.21 20.18 -11.63
C GLU A 141 13.23 21.69 -11.83
N PRO A 142 14.41 22.31 -11.86
CA PRO A 142 14.49 23.70 -12.30
C PRO A 142 13.94 23.70 -13.72
N GLU A 143 12.85 24.44 -13.92
CA GLU A 143 12.38 24.79 -15.27
C GLU A 143 13.60 25.39 -15.99
N GLU A 144 14.11 24.68 -17.00
CA GLU A 144 15.08 25.25 -17.92
C GLU A 144 14.40 26.46 -18.53
N GLU A 145 14.73 27.64 -18.03
CA GLU A 145 14.41 28.90 -18.67
C GLU A 145 15.10 28.85 -20.03
N ASP A 146 14.29 28.61 -21.08
CA ASP A 146 14.66 28.86 -22.47
C ASP A 146 15.06 30.36 -22.56
N GLU A 147 16.36 30.62 -22.49
CA GLU A 147 16.91 31.94 -22.81
C GLU A 147 16.80 32.14 -24.32
N PRO A 148 16.19 33.23 -24.77
CA PRO A 148 16.05 33.58 -26.17
C PRO A 148 17.33 33.98 -26.86
#